data_45de3457cc03bfae5512d753dc0a182d
#
_entry.id   45de3457cc03bfae5512d753dc0a182d
#
_cell.length_a   1.000
_cell.length_b   1.000
_cell.length_c   1.000
_cell.angle_alpha   90.00
_cell.angle_beta   90.00
_cell.angle_gamma   90.00
#
_symmetry.space_group_name_H-M   'P 1'
#
loop_
_entity.id
_entity.type
_entity.pdbx_description
1 polymer ?
#
loop_
_entity_poly.entity_id
_entity_poly.type
_entity_poly.pdbx_seq_one_letter_code
_entity_poly.pdbx_strand_id
1 'polypeptide(L)'
;EIGLAPTKAKILKRMAKQLIQSGGIRPDWDFLESLAGVGHKTASVVMAQWYGHPAFPVDTHIHRLAARWGLSRAKNVNMTERDLKKLWPENEWNRRHLQIIFFGREHCPARGHNLDSCLICNWAASKKRKREESK
;
A
#
# COMPACT_ATOMS: atom_id res chain seq x y z
N GLU A 1 19.14 -15.23 7.27
CA GLU A 1 19.21 -13.91 7.93
C GLU A 1 18.31 -12.91 7.22
N ILE A 2 17.54 -12.15 7.99
CA ILE A 2 16.71 -11.07 7.44
C ILE A 2 17.62 -9.87 7.17
N GLY A 3 17.80 -9.51 5.90
CA GLY A 3 18.53 -8.31 5.50
C GLY A 3 18.06 -7.06 6.25
N LEU A 4 18.95 -6.12 6.55
CA LEU A 4 18.69 -4.89 7.31
C LEU A 4 18.37 -5.09 8.80
N ALA A 5 18.61 -6.27 9.40
CA ALA A 5 18.32 -6.55 10.80
C ALA A 5 18.90 -5.51 11.78
N PRO A 6 20.18 -5.07 11.70
CA PRO A 6 20.72 -4.07 12.60
C PRO A 6 20.02 -2.72 12.50
N THR A 7 19.68 -2.28 11.29
CA THR A 7 18.98 -1.01 11.06
C THR A 7 17.56 -1.07 11.59
N LYS A 8 16.84 -2.17 11.33
CA LYS A 8 15.48 -2.38 11.85
C LYS A 8 15.45 -2.43 13.38
N ALA A 9 16.41 -3.11 14.02
CA ALA A 9 16.52 -3.15 15.47
C ALA A 9 16.70 -1.76 16.09
N LYS A 10 17.57 -0.92 15.51
CA LYS A 10 17.76 0.46 15.96
C LYS A 10 16.49 1.30 15.82
N ILE A 11 15.77 1.17 14.69
CA ILE A 11 14.51 1.86 14.43
C ILE A 11 13.45 1.44 15.46
N LEU A 12 13.26 0.14 15.69
CA LEU A 12 12.30 -0.38 16.66
C LEU A 12 12.60 0.08 18.08
N LYS A 13 13.89 0.07 18.49
CA LYS A 13 14.30 0.59 19.80
C LYS A 13 14.00 2.08 19.96
N ARG A 14 14.22 2.88 18.92
CA ARG A 14 13.89 4.31 18.92
C ARG A 14 12.38 4.53 19.00
N MET A 15 11.61 3.82 18.20
CA MET A 15 10.15 3.89 18.21
C MET A 15 9.56 3.51 19.59
N ALA A 16 10.05 2.44 20.20
CA ALA A 16 9.64 2.03 21.54
C ALA A 16 9.88 3.14 22.59
N LYS A 17 11.05 3.79 22.56
CA LYS A 17 11.33 4.92 23.43
C LYS A 17 10.37 6.10 23.22
N GLN A 18 10.07 6.43 21.94
CA GLN A 18 9.11 7.49 21.61
C GLN A 18 7.72 7.17 22.13
N LEU A 19 7.24 5.92 22.00
CA LEU A 19 5.95 5.48 22.51
C LEU A 19 5.87 5.54 24.03
N ILE A 20 6.91 5.14 24.75
CA ILE A 20 6.97 5.25 26.22
C ILE A 20 6.89 6.73 26.63
N GLN A 21 7.67 7.60 26.00
CA GLN A 21 7.69 9.04 26.32
C GLN A 21 6.37 9.74 26.01
N SER A 22 5.64 9.29 25.00
CA SER A 22 4.35 9.88 24.60
C SER A 22 3.13 9.32 25.34
N GLY A 23 3.33 8.33 26.22
CA GLY A 23 2.23 7.66 26.93
C GLY A 23 1.46 6.65 26.09
N GLY A 24 2.06 6.18 24.96
CA GLY A 24 1.47 5.16 24.11
C GLY A 24 1.14 5.65 22.70
N ILE A 25 0.41 4.81 21.96
CA ILE A 25 -0.03 5.07 20.59
C ILE A 25 -1.40 5.77 20.61
N ARG A 26 -1.63 6.70 19.68
CA ARG A 26 -2.90 7.41 19.52
C ARG A 26 -3.25 7.65 18.05
N PRO A 27 -4.56 7.84 17.70
CA PRO A 27 -5.05 8.06 16.33
C PRO A 27 -4.78 9.49 15.84
N ASP A 28 -3.54 9.82 15.66
CA ASP A 28 -3.06 11.13 15.22
C ASP A 28 -2.04 10.91 14.10
N TRP A 29 -2.32 11.47 12.92
CA TRP A 29 -1.49 11.26 11.73
C TRP A 29 -0.08 11.78 11.91
N ASP A 30 0.07 13.01 12.39
CA ASP A 30 1.38 13.66 12.57
C ASP A 30 2.19 12.93 13.63
N PHE A 31 1.53 12.50 14.71
CA PHE A 31 2.16 11.68 15.73
C PHE A 31 2.66 10.34 15.17
N LEU A 32 1.81 9.62 14.45
CA LEU A 32 2.19 8.31 13.88
C LEU A 32 3.36 8.46 12.90
N GLU A 33 3.33 9.45 12.02
CA GLU A 33 4.39 9.69 11.05
C GLU A 33 5.68 10.23 11.68
N SER A 34 5.62 10.81 12.88
CA SER A 34 6.80 11.23 13.65
C SER A 34 7.56 10.07 14.29
N LEU A 35 6.94 8.89 14.40
CA LEU A 35 7.57 7.72 14.98
C LEU A 35 8.66 7.14 14.08
N ALA A 36 9.75 6.70 14.69
CA ALA A 36 10.87 6.13 13.95
C ALA A 36 10.44 4.93 13.10
N GLY A 37 10.68 4.99 11.79
CA GLY A 37 10.34 3.93 10.84
C GLY A 37 8.87 3.87 10.41
N VAL A 38 8.07 4.82 10.85
CA VAL A 38 6.67 4.96 10.43
C VAL A 38 6.59 6.06 9.38
N GLY A 39 6.28 5.66 8.16
CA GLY A 39 5.94 6.59 7.07
C GLY A 39 4.45 6.57 6.81
N HIS A 40 4.00 7.42 5.88
CA HIS A 40 2.58 7.58 5.52
C HIS A 40 1.83 6.26 5.30
N LYS A 41 2.41 5.31 4.56
CA LYS A 41 1.81 3.98 4.35
C LYS A 41 1.58 3.22 5.65
N THR A 42 2.54 3.23 6.57
CA THR A 42 2.43 2.52 7.85
C THR A 42 1.41 3.20 8.76
N ALA A 43 1.44 4.53 8.86
CA ALA A 43 0.44 5.30 9.58
C ALA A 43 -0.98 5.01 9.03
N SER A 44 -1.16 5.02 7.71
CA SER A 44 -2.42 4.69 7.05
C SER A 44 -2.93 3.29 7.41
N VAL A 45 -2.04 2.28 7.48
CA VAL A 45 -2.42 0.93 7.90
C VAL A 45 -2.90 0.92 9.35
N VAL A 46 -2.18 1.58 10.26
CA VAL A 46 -2.56 1.67 11.68
C VAL A 46 -3.90 2.37 11.84
N MET A 47 -4.09 3.50 11.16
CA MET A 47 -5.34 4.26 11.20
C MET A 47 -6.52 3.41 10.68
N ALA A 48 -6.35 2.71 9.56
CA ALA A 48 -7.41 1.91 8.96
C ALA A 48 -7.72 0.63 9.73
N GLN A 49 -6.68 -0.12 10.16
CA GLN A 49 -6.87 -1.48 10.70
C GLN A 49 -7.09 -1.49 12.21
N TRP A 50 -6.48 -0.55 12.93
CA TRP A 50 -6.58 -0.49 14.39
C TRP A 50 -7.63 0.50 14.87
N TYR A 51 -7.65 1.68 14.28
CA TYR A 51 -8.57 2.74 14.71
C TYR A 51 -9.85 2.84 13.87
N GLY A 52 -9.98 2.09 12.79
CA GLY A 52 -11.16 2.12 11.92
C GLY A 52 -11.34 3.43 11.13
N HIS A 53 -10.32 4.29 11.08
CA HIS A 53 -10.38 5.51 10.28
C HIS A 53 -10.29 5.19 8.79
N PRO A 54 -11.05 5.87 7.92
CA PRO A 54 -10.98 5.65 6.49
C PRO A 54 -9.61 6.07 5.96
N ALA A 55 -8.85 5.08 5.46
CA ALA A 55 -7.57 5.28 4.80
C ALA A 55 -7.39 4.26 3.67
N PHE A 56 -6.58 4.63 2.68
CA PHE A 56 -6.24 3.75 1.56
C PHE A 56 -4.72 3.58 1.48
N PRO A 57 -4.13 2.72 2.32
CA PRO A 57 -2.68 2.51 2.33
C PRO A 57 -2.20 1.97 0.99
N VAL A 58 -1.34 2.70 0.28
CA VAL A 58 -0.79 2.25 -1.01
C VAL A 58 0.61 1.67 -0.82
N ASP A 59 0.73 0.37 -1.05
CA ASP A 59 2.01 -0.33 -1.11
C ASP A 59 2.45 -0.59 -2.57
N THR A 60 3.56 -1.28 -2.75
CA THR A 60 4.09 -1.62 -4.07
C THR A 60 3.15 -2.54 -4.86
N HIS A 61 2.36 -3.40 -4.20
CA HIS A 61 1.37 -4.24 -4.86
C HIS A 61 0.22 -3.41 -5.41
N ILE A 62 -0.38 -2.58 -4.57
CA ILE A 62 -1.50 -1.71 -4.96
C ILE A 62 -1.07 -0.73 -6.04
N HIS A 63 0.09 -0.10 -5.89
CA HIS A 63 0.63 0.83 -6.89
C HIS A 63 0.80 0.16 -8.26
N ARG A 64 1.37 -1.05 -8.29
CA ARG A 64 1.51 -1.86 -9.50
C ARG A 64 0.17 -2.23 -10.12
N LEU A 65 -0.77 -2.75 -9.33
CA LEU A 65 -2.07 -3.18 -9.82
C LEU A 65 -2.91 -2.00 -10.31
N ALA A 66 -2.88 -0.87 -9.60
CA ALA A 66 -3.54 0.36 -10.05
C ALA A 66 -3.04 0.81 -11.43
N ALA A 67 -1.73 0.68 -11.68
CA ALA A 67 -1.15 0.94 -12.99
C ALA A 67 -1.57 -0.10 -14.05
N ARG A 68 -1.54 -1.39 -13.71
CA ARG A 68 -1.93 -2.48 -14.62
C ARG A 68 -3.38 -2.38 -15.05
N TRP A 69 -4.26 -2.09 -14.10
CA TRP A 69 -5.71 -2.02 -14.33
C TRP A 69 -6.20 -0.64 -14.82
N GLY A 70 -5.30 0.32 -14.99
CA GLY A 70 -5.66 1.66 -15.45
C GLY A 70 -6.45 2.50 -14.45
N LEU A 71 -6.45 2.12 -13.16
CA LEU A 71 -7.12 2.85 -12.08
C LEU A 71 -6.38 4.14 -11.71
N SER A 72 -5.10 4.23 -12.01
CA SER A 72 -4.26 5.41 -11.84
C SER A 72 -3.18 5.47 -12.91
N ARG A 73 -2.72 6.68 -13.24
CA ARG A 73 -1.50 6.86 -14.03
C ARG A 73 -0.23 6.43 -13.29
N ALA A 74 -0.33 6.19 -11.99
CA ALA A 74 0.70 5.64 -11.11
C ALA A 74 2.08 6.33 -11.25
N LYS A 75 2.11 7.64 -11.40
CA LYS A 75 3.37 8.40 -11.46
C LYS A 75 4.14 8.33 -10.14
N ASN A 76 3.42 8.32 -9.03
CA ASN A 76 3.93 8.10 -7.69
C ASN A 76 2.83 7.56 -6.78
N VAL A 77 3.22 7.11 -5.58
CA VAL A 77 2.32 6.49 -4.60
C VAL A 77 1.21 7.44 -4.15
N ASN A 78 1.53 8.71 -3.90
CA ASN A 78 0.55 9.71 -3.45
C ASN A 78 -0.53 9.97 -4.51
N MET A 79 -0.14 10.01 -5.79
CA MET A 79 -1.11 10.12 -6.88
C MET A 79 -2.00 8.88 -6.94
N THR A 80 -1.42 7.70 -6.81
CA THR A 80 -2.18 6.44 -6.81
C THR A 80 -3.20 6.42 -5.68
N GLU A 81 -2.82 6.79 -4.45
CA GLU A 81 -3.74 6.88 -3.32
C GLU A 81 -4.90 7.83 -3.60
N ARG A 82 -4.59 9.04 -4.07
CA ARG A 82 -5.59 10.05 -4.41
C ARG A 82 -6.55 9.58 -5.50
N ASP A 83 -6.04 8.90 -6.55
CA ASP A 83 -6.85 8.42 -7.65
C ASP A 83 -7.77 7.28 -7.18
N LEU A 84 -7.25 6.34 -6.37
CA LEU A 84 -8.04 5.24 -5.82
C LEU A 84 -9.13 5.71 -4.85
N LYS A 85 -8.83 6.70 -4.00
CA LYS A 85 -9.80 7.32 -3.10
C LYS A 85 -10.99 7.97 -3.82
N LYS A 86 -10.81 8.41 -5.06
CA LYS A 86 -11.90 8.96 -5.88
C LYS A 86 -12.82 7.91 -6.49
N LEU A 87 -12.37 6.67 -6.60
CA LEU A 87 -13.14 5.59 -7.24
C LEU A 87 -14.18 4.98 -6.33
N TRP A 88 -14.00 5.07 -5.02
CA TRP A 88 -14.86 4.43 -4.04
C TRP A 88 -15.20 5.38 -2.89
N PRO A 89 -16.37 5.23 -2.24
CA PRO A 89 -16.70 5.98 -1.04
C PRO A 89 -15.79 5.57 0.13
N GLU A 90 -15.60 6.48 1.08
CA GLU A 90 -14.65 6.32 2.20
C GLU A 90 -14.84 5.04 3.00
N ASN A 91 -16.08 4.65 3.25
CA ASN A 91 -16.41 3.43 4.00
C ASN A 91 -15.97 2.14 3.31
N GLU A 92 -15.63 2.20 2.02
CA GLU A 92 -15.13 1.05 1.26
C GLU A 92 -13.60 1.00 1.15
N TRP A 93 -12.89 2.09 1.44
CA TRP A 93 -11.45 2.19 1.18
C TRP A 93 -10.64 1.06 1.81
N ASN A 94 -10.87 0.77 3.08
CA ASN A 94 -10.16 -0.30 3.78
C ASN A 94 -10.45 -1.68 3.15
N ARG A 95 -11.70 -1.97 2.81
CA ARG A 95 -12.09 -3.22 2.16
C ARG A 95 -11.44 -3.36 0.78
N ARG A 96 -11.49 -2.31 -0.04
CA ARG A 96 -10.89 -2.31 -1.39
C ARG A 96 -9.37 -2.45 -1.32
N HIS A 97 -8.73 -1.74 -0.40
CA HIS A 97 -7.32 -1.90 -0.13
C HIS A 97 -6.93 -3.37 0.11
N LEU A 98 -7.63 -4.05 1.02
CA LEU A 98 -7.35 -5.45 1.33
C LEU A 98 -7.58 -6.37 0.13
N GLN A 99 -8.67 -6.19 -0.60
CA GLN A 99 -8.96 -6.99 -1.82
C GLN A 99 -7.84 -6.85 -2.85
N ILE A 100 -7.39 -5.63 -3.12
CA ILE A 100 -6.33 -5.39 -4.12
C ILE A 100 -4.99 -5.98 -3.65
N ILE A 101 -4.63 -5.80 -2.38
CA ILE A 101 -3.34 -6.30 -1.89
C ILE A 101 -3.28 -7.83 -1.86
N PHE A 102 -4.36 -8.50 -1.44
CA PHE A 102 -4.42 -9.97 -1.46
C PHE A 102 -4.39 -10.51 -2.88
N PHE A 103 -5.19 -9.97 -3.79
CA PHE A 103 -5.13 -10.35 -5.20
C PHE A 103 -3.72 -10.15 -5.79
N GLY A 104 -3.08 -9.04 -5.46
CA GLY A 104 -1.73 -8.73 -5.93
C GLY A 104 -0.65 -9.66 -5.43
N ARG A 105 -0.84 -10.23 -4.24
CA ARG A 105 0.09 -11.22 -3.67
C ARG A 105 -0.11 -12.61 -4.25
N GLU A 106 -1.35 -13.03 -4.42
CA GLU A 106 -1.68 -14.41 -4.78
C GLU A 106 -1.76 -14.63 -6.30
N HIS A 107 -2.32 -13.68 -7.04
CA HIS A 107 -2.70 -13.88 -8.45
C HIS A 107 -2.00 -12.95 -9.44
N CYS A 108 -1.39 -11.86 -8.95
CA CYS A 108 -0.82 -10.86 -9.86
C CYS A 108 0.58 -10.41 -9.39
N PRO A 109 1.60 -11.31 -9.44
CA PRO A 109 2.96 -11.02 -8.98
C PRO A 109 3.65 -9.95 -9.82
N ALA A 110 4.76 -9.39 -9.28
CA ALA A 110 5.53 -8.36 -9.97
C ALA A 110 6.37 -8.91 -11.14
N ARG A 111 6.81 -10.15 -11.02
CA ARG A 111 7.70 -10.82 -12.01
C ARG A 111 7.05 -12.12 -12.48
N GLY A 112 7.32 -12.49 -13.73
CA GLY A 112 6.81 -13.75 -14.31
C GLY A 112 5.28 -13.78 -14.44
N HIS A 113 4.63 -12.63 -14.52
CA HIS A 113 3.19 -12.51 -14.63
C HIS A 113 2.75 -12.35 -16.08
N ASN A 114 1.84 -13.22 -16.50
CA ASN A 114 1.21 -13.09 -17.82
C ASN A 114 -0.13 -12.35 -17.66
N LEU A 115 -0.22 -11.15 -18.26
CA LEU A 115 -1.41 -10.31 -18.16
C LEU A 115 -2.59 -10.90 -18.94
N ASP A 116 -2.36 -11.69 -19.99
CA ASP A 116 -3.42 -12.27 -20.81
C ASP A 116 -4.10 -13.46 -20.15
N SER A 117 -3.39 -14.18 -19.27
CA SER A 117 -3.96 -15.28 -18.48
C SER A 117 -4.49 -14.86 -17.10
N CYS A 118 -4.23 -13.63 -16.67
CA CYS A 118 -4.68 -13.15 -15.38
C CYS A 118 -6.17 -12.78 -15.40
N LEU A 119 -6.92 -13.22 -14.40
CA LEU A 119 -8.37 -13.00 -14.28
C LEU A 119 -8.82 -11.53 -14.42
N ILE A 120 -8.03 -10.60 -13.92
CA ILE A 120 -8.35 -9.17 -14.02
C ILE A 120 -7.56 -8.49 -15.13
N CYS A 121 -6.25 -8.71 -15.22
CA CYS A 121 -5.41 -8.00 -16.18
C CYS A 121 -5.82 -8.27 -17.63
N ASN A 122 -6.39 -9.44 -17.93
CA ASN A 122 -6.74 -9.82 -19.28
C ASN A 122 -7.76 -8.86 -19.91
N TRP A 123 -8.67 -8.31 -19.13
CA TRP A 123 -9.68 -7.34 -19.60
C TRP A 123 -9.41 -5.90 -19.13
N ALA A 124 -8.80 -5.70 -17.95
CA ALA A 124 -8.56 -4.38 -17.38
C ALA A 124 -7.31 -3.70 -17.96
N ALA A 125 -6.25 -4.47 -18.27
CA ALA A 125 -5.01 -3.89 -18.77
C ALA A 125 -5.13 -3.43 -20.23
N SER A 126 -4.68 -2.19 -20.48
CA SER A 126 -4.65 -1.68 -21.85
C SER A 126 -3.69 -2.49 -22.74
N LYS A 127 -3.94 -2.50 -24.06
CA LYS A 127 -3.05 -3.14 -25.06
C LYS A 127 -1.61 -2.63 -24.94
N LYS A 128 -1.43 -1.35 -24.64
CA LYS A 128 -0.10 -0.75 -24.42
C LYS A 128 0.57 -1.40 -23.21
N ARG A 129 -0.11 -1.48 -22.06
CA ARG A 129 0.42 -2.08 -20.85
C ARG A 129 0.80 -3.55 -21.05
N LYS A 130 -0.04 -4.32 -21.74
CA LYS A 130 0.26 -5.72 -22.08
C LYS A 130 1.56 -5.87 -22.86
N ARG A 131 1.79 -5.00 -23.88
CA ARG A 131 3.03 -4.99 -24.66
C ARG A 131 4.27 -4.58 -23.86
N GLU A 132 4.12 -3.66 -22.90
CA GLU A 132 5.23 -3.21 -22.05
C GLU A 132 5.68 -4.27 -21.06
N GLU A 133 4.75 -5.06 -20.52
CA GLU A 133 5.03 -6.08 -19.49
C GLU A 133 5.27 -7.50 -20.07
N SER A 134 5.06 -7.73 -21.36
CA SER A 134 5.40 -9.00 -22.05
C SER A 134 6.86 -9.07 -22.52
N LYS A 135 7.65 -8.02 -22.27
CA LYS A 135 9.09 -7.97 -22.53
C LYS A 135 9.88 -8.37 -21.29
#